data_e390eb9b4c0c1833fa291b9faab375b7
#
_entry.id   e390eb9b4c0c1833fa291b9faab375b7
#
_cell.length_a   1.000
_cell.length_b   1.000
_cell.length_c   1.000
_cell.angle_alpha   90.00
_cell.angle_beta   90.00
_cell.angle_gamma   90.00
#
_symmetry.space_group_name_H-M   'P 1'
#
loop_
_entity.id
_entity.type
_entity.pdbx_description
1 polymer ?
#
loop_
_entity_poly.entity_id
_entity_poly.type
_entity_poly.pdbx_seq_one_letter_code
_entity_poly.pdbx_strand_id
1 'polypeptide(L)'
;MTDNQNPISPHLQIYRWHISSLLSITHRIVGIINLLALILMFFWLLAFSLGETNYELFLLAINSFFGKFILIGFTWSMSFHIFSGIRHLVWDMGYGFEIKTANITGILVILSSLVATIIFWLLARGLI
;
A
#
# COMPACT_ATOMS: atom_id res chain seq x y z
N MET A 1 21.37 -16.86 -44.60
CA MET A 1 21.83 -15.71 -43.79
C MET A 1 20.94 -15.64 -42.55
N THR A 2 21.41 -16.18 -41.45
CA THR A 2 20.72 -16.07 -40.15
C THR A 2 21.15 -14.75 -39.54
N ASP A 3 20.25 -13.77 -39.58
CA ASP A 3 20.47 -12.47 -39.00
C ASP A 3 20.44 -12.58 -37.46
N ASN A 4 21.62 -12.83 -36.89
CA ASN A 4 21.86 -12.98 -35.45
C ASN A 4 21.92 -11.62 -34.71
N GLN A 5 21.44 -10.53 -35.33
CA GLN A 5 21.49 -9.17 -34.78
C GLN A 5 20.22 -8.75 -34.08
N ASN A 6 19.20 -9.59 -34.02
CA ASN A 6 18.00 -9.29 -33.25
C ASN A 6 18.28 -9.29 -31.75
N PRO A 7 17.89 -8.27 -30.99
CA PRO A 7 18.11 -8.25 -29.56
C PRO A 7 17.41 -9.43 -28.90
N ILE A 8 18.16 -10.19 -28.10
CA ILE A 8 17.63 -11.33 -27.36
C ILE A 8 16.69 -10.79 -26.28
N SER A 9 15.45 -11.28 -26.26
CA SER A 9 14.52 -11.00 -25.18
C SER A 9 15.10 -11.47 -23.84
N PRO A 10 15.07 -10.68 -22.77
CA PRO A 10 15.52 -11.13 -21.46
C PRO A 10 14.69 -12.31 -20.99
N HIS A 11 15.34 -13.47 -20.77
CA HIS A 11 14.68 -14.63 -20.20
C HIS A 11 14.33 -14.37 -18.72
N LEU A 12 13.21 -14.94 -18.21
CA LEU A 12 12.79 -14.83 -16.81
C LEU A 12 13.88 -15.21 -15.81
N GLN A 13 14.80 -16.13 -16.21
CA GLN A 13 15.91 -16.60 -15.39
C GLN A 13 16.99 -15.55 -15.15
N ILE A 14 17.12 -14.54 -16.00
CA ILE A 14 18.14 -13.48 -15.91
C ILE A 14 17.52 -12.13 -15.53
N TYR A 15 16.19 -12.03 -15.42
CA TYR A 15 15.52 -10.81 -15.04
C TYR A 15 15.78 -10.48 -13.57
N ARG A 16 16.36 -9.33 -13.32
CA ARG A 16 16.52 -8.79 -11.96
C ARG A 16 15.42 -7.77 -11.68
N TRP A 17 14.70 -7.97 -10.59
CA TRP A 17 13.65 -7.07 -10.17
C TRP A 17 14.21 -5.68 -9.84
N HIS A 18 13.72 -4.67 -10.54
CA HIS A 18 13.98 -3.28 -10.20
C HIS A 18 13.00 -2.79 -9.11
N ILE A 19 13.48 -1.91 -8.23
CA ILE A 19 12.64 -1.31 -7.17
C ILE A 19 11.37 -0.71 -7.76
N SER A 20 11.46 0.01 -8.88
CA SER A 20 10.29 0.61 -9.54
C SER A 20 9.26 -0.43 -9.99
N SER A 21 9.68 -1.62 -10.45
CA SER A 21 8.77 -2.70 -10.82
C SER A 21 8.04 -3.28 -9.61
N LEU A 22 8.77 -3.50 -8.50
CA LEU A 22 8.20 -3.96 -7.24
C LEU A 22 7.17 -2.96 -6.70
N LEU A 23 7.51 -1.67 -6.69
CA LEU A 23 6.61 -0.62 -6.23
C LEU A 23 5.35 -0.52 -7.09
N SER A 24 5.47 -0.68 -8.41
CA SER A 24 4.33 -0.67 -9.33
C SER A 24 3.36 -1.81 -9.05
N ILE A 25 3.87 -3.02 -8.82
CA ILE A 25 3.04 -4.18 -8.47
C ILE A 25 2.41 -3.98 -7.09
N THR A 26 3.21 -3.56 -6.10
CA THR A 26 2.72 -3.30 -4.75
C THR A 26 1.63 -2.23 -4.74
N HIS A 27 1.79 -1.13 -5.52
CA HIS A 27 0.78 -0.08 -5.62
C HIS A 27 -0.57 -0.61 -6.13
N ARG A 28 -0.57 -1.53 -7.09
CA ARG A 28 -1.80 -2.18 -7.60
C ARG A 28 -2.43 -3.09 -6.54
N ILE A 29 -1.62 -3.88 -5.84
CA ILE A 29 -2.08 -4.77 -4.78
C ILE A 29 -2.70 -3.97 -3.64
N VAL A 30 -2.03 -2.93 -3.15
CA VAL A 30 -2.57 -2.09 -2.07
C VAL A 30 -3.82 -1.32 -2.53
N GLY A 31 -3.98 -1.02 -3.82
CA GLY A 31 -5.23 -0.46 -4.36
C GLY A 31 -6.42 -1.40 -4.15
N ILE A 32 -6.24 -2.71 -4.38
CA ILE A 32 -7.27 -3.73 -4.12
C ILE A 32 -7.51 -3.87 -2.61
N ILE A 33 -6.44 -3.88 -1.80
CA ILE A 33 -6.55 -3.96 -0.34
C ILE A 33 -7.32 -2.74 0.21
N ASN A 34 -7.10 -1.54 -0.32
CA ASN A 34 -7.84 -0.34 0.07
C ASN A 34 -9.32 -0.42 -0.29
N LEU A 35 -9.70 -1.09 -1.38
CA LEU A 35 -11.09 -1.38 -1.69
C LEU A 35 -11.72 -2.27 -0.61
N LEU A 36 -11.02 -3.30 -0.14
CA LEU A 36 -11.48 -4.15 0.96
C LEU A 36 -11.60 -3.34 2.27
N ALA A 37 -10.68 -2.40 2.52
CA ALA A 37 -10.77 -1.49 3.67
C ALA A 37 -12.00 -0.59 3.60
N LEU A 38 -12.38 -0.09 2.40
CA LEU A 38 -13.63 0.65 2.22
C LEU A 38 -14.87 -0.19 2.50
N ILE A 39 -14.87 -1.47 2.08
CA ILE A 39 -15.95 -2.40 2.39
C ILE A 39 -16.06 -2.61 3.91
N LEU A 40 -14.92 -2.78 4.61
CA LEU A 40 -14.92 -2.89 6.07
C LEU A 40 -15.46 -1.62 6.73
N MET A 41 -15.09 -0.44 6.24
CA MET A 41 -15.61 0.83 6.72
C MET A 41 -17.13 0.96 6.51
N PHE A 42 -17.63 0.46 5.38
CA PHE A 42 -19.08 0.37 5.15
C PHE A 42 -19.77 -0.50 6.21
N PHE A 43 -19.24 -1.67 6.51
CA PHE A 43 -19.78 -2.54 7.55
C PHE A 43 -19.69 -1.92 8.96
N TRP A 44 -18.64 -1.18 9.24
CA TRP A 44 -18.53 -0.41 10.48
C TRP A 44 -19.65 0.62 10.62
N LEU A 45 -19.90 1.43 9.57
CA LEU A 45 -20.99 2.41 9.56
C LEU A 45 -22.36 1.73 9.64
N LEU A 46 -22.53 0.61 8.95
CA LEU A 46 -23.76 -0.18 9.01
C LEU A 46 -24.00 -0.71 10.42
N ALA A 47 -23.00 -1.29 11.07
CA ALA A 47 -23.10 -1.77 12.45
C ALA A 47 -23.46 -0.63 13.41
N PHE A 48 -22.84 0.53 13.24
CA PHE A 48 -23.16 1.73 14.00
C PHE A 48 -24.64 2.17 13.82
N SER A 49 -25.13 2.14 12.57
CA SER A 49 -26.52 2.55 12.25
C SER A 49 -27.57 1.55 12.75
N LEU A 50 -27.22 0.28 12.91
CA LEU A 50 -28.11 -0.78 13.38
C LEU A 50 -28.27 -0.84 14.93
N GLY A 51 -27.56 0.04 15.64
CA GLY A 51 -27.66 0.18 17.09
C GLY A 51 -26.56 -0.50 17.88
N GLU A 52 -26.58 -0.26 19.19
CA GLU A 52 -25.51 -0.56 20.14
C GLU A 52 -25.05 -2.03 20.10
N THR A 53 -25.98 -2.98 20.12
CA THR A 53 -25.66 -4.41 20.12
C THR A 53 -24.84 -4.83 18.90
N ASN A 54 -25.22 -4.35 17.71
CA ASN A 54 -24.51 -4.69 16.47
C ASN A 54 -23.13 -4.00 16.42
N TYR A 55 -23.05 -2.78 16.94
CA TYR A 55 -21.80 -2.04 17.04
C TYR A 55 -20.81 -2.72 17.99
N GLU A 56 -21.26 -3.18 19.15
CA GLU A 56 -20.44 -3.91 20.11
C GLU A 56 -19.90 -5.24 19.53
N LEU A 57 -20.73 -5.98 18.79
CA LEU A 57 -20.30 -7.19 18.09
C LEU A 57 -19.22 -6.88 17.06
N PHE A 58 -19.37 -5.81 16.30
CA PHE A 58 -18.36 -5.36 15.35
C PHE A 58 -17.06 -4.98 16.06
N LEU A 59 -17.14 -4.23 17.15
CA LEU A 59 -15.97 -3.85 17.96
C LEU A 59 -15.25 -5.08 18.55
N LEU A 60 -15.99 -6.08 19.01
CA LEU A 60 -15.41 -7.34 19.50
C LEU A 60 -14.55 -8.01 18.42
N ALA A 61 -15.07 -8.09 17.18
CA ALA A 61 -14.34 -8.67 16.06
C ALA A 61 -13.07 -7.88 15.71
N ILE A 62 -13.18 -6.56 15.61
CA ILE A 62 -12.07 -5.65 15.24
C ILE A 62 -11.00 -5.58 16.34
N ASN A 63 -11.40 -5.62 17.62
CA ASN A 63 -10.47 -5.61 18.74
C ASN A 63 -9.75 -6.94 18.99
N SER A 64 -10.17 -8.00 18.29
CA SER A 64 -9.47 -9.28 18.32
C SER A 64 -8.03 -9.15 17.76
N PHE A 65 -7.17 -10.13 18.04
CA PHE A 65 -5.81 -10.18 17.49
C PHE A 65 -5.83 -10.11 15.94
N PHE A 66 -6.69 -10.89 15.29
CA PHE A 66 -6.80 -10.88 13.83
C PHE A 66 -7.38 -9.56 13.30
N GLY A 67 -8.38 -8.99 13.97
CA GLY A 67 -8.95 -7.69 13.59
C GLY A 67 -7.90 -6.58 13.63
N LYS A 68 -7.11 -6.50 14.71
CA LYS A 68 -6.01 -5.53 14.82
C LYS A 68 -4.94 -5.74 13.75
N PHE A 69 -4.58 -6.99 13.45
CA PHE A 69 -3.62 -7.31 12.40
C PHE A 69 -4.11 -6.82 11.02
N ILE A 70 -5.38 -7.06 10.70
CA ILE A 70 -6.01 -6.58 9.46
C ILE A 70 -6.02 -5.05 9.41
N LEU A 71 -6.37 -4.36 10.51
CA LEU A 71 -6.37 -2.90 10.56
C LEU A 71 -4.97 -2.31 10.36
N ILE A 72 -3.93 -2.93 10.95
CA ILE A 72 -2.53 -2.52 10.71
C ILE A 72 -2.19 -2.66 9.23
N GLY A 73 -2.56 -3.78 8.62
CA GLY A 73 -2.37 -4.03 7.18
C GLY A 73 -3.07 -2.99 6.30
N PHE A 74 -4.31 -2.63 6.62
CA PHE A 74 -5.06 -1.59 5.90
C PHE A 74 -4.43 -0.20 6.09
N THR A 75 -3.97 0.12 7.30
CA THR A 75 -3.28 1.40 7.57
C THR A 75 -2.00 1.51 6.77
N TRP A 76 -1.18 0.45 6.73
CA TRP A 76 0.02 0.41 5.92
C TRP A 76 -0.30 0.50 4.42
N SER A 77 -1.30 -0.25 3.95
CA SER A 77 -1.76 -0.25 2.56
C SER A 77 -2.14 1.16 2.11
N MET A 78 -2.93 1.87 2.92
CA MET A 78 -3.32 3.25 2.64
C MET A 78 -2.13 4.19 2.62
N SER A 79 -1.25 4.10 3.64
CA SER A 79 -0.03 4.92 3.72
C SER A 79 0.87 4.71 2.51
N PHE A 80 1.13 3.46 2.13
CA PHE A 80 1.92 3.14 0.94
C PHE A 80 1.27 3.67 -0.34
N HIS A 81 -0.04 3.51 -0.48
CA HIS A 81 -0.78 3.97 -1.66
C HIS A 81 -0.68 5.49 -1.81
N ILE A 82 -0.80 6.25 -0.71
CA ILE A 82 -0.67 7.71 -0.71
C ILE A 82 0.74 8.12 -1.13
N PHE A 83 1.80 7.62 -0.47
CA PHE A 83 3.17 8.02 -0.80
C PHE A 83 3.58 7.60 -2.22
N SER A 84 3.16 6.42 -2.66
CA SER A 84 3.36 5.98 -4.03
C SER A 84 2.58 6.83 -5.03
N GLY A 85 1.35 7.23 -4.70
CA GLY A 85 0.53 8.15 -5.49
C GLY A 85 1.19 9.52 -5.64
N ILE A 86 1.71 10.11 -4.55
CA ILE A 86 2.45 11.36 -4.60
C ILE A 86 3.66 11.25 -5.55
N ARG A 87 4.39 10.13 -5.49
CA ARG A 87 5.51 9.88 -6.41
C ARG A 87 5.06 9.87 -7.87
N HIS A 88 3.91 9.26 -8.18
CA HIS A 88 3.36 9.26 -9.54
C HIS A 88 2.95 10.68 -9.98
N LEU A 89 2.35 11.47 -9.10
CA LEU A 89 2.02 12.88 -9.40
C LEU A 89 3.27 13.71 -9.70
N VAL A 90 4.39 13.47 -9.01
CA VAL A 90 5.68 14.12 -9.31
C VAL A 90 6.17 13.74 -10.71
N TRP A 91 6.01 12.50 -11.09
CA TRP A 91 6.33 12.05 -12.45
C TRP A 91 5.41 12.68 -13.51
N ASP A 92 4.11 12.78 -13.24
CA ASP A 92 3.16 13.43 -14.15
C ASP A 92 3.52 14.91 -14.38
N MET A 93 4.17 15.57 -13.43
CA MET A 93 4.74 16.92 -13.59
C MET A 93 6.07 16.95 -14.37
N GLY A 94 6.59 15.79 -14.80
CA GLY A 94 7.83 15.71 -15.58
C GLY A 94 9.11 15.60 -14.77
N TYR A 95 9.05 15.37 -13.45
CA TYR A 95 10.24 15.34 -12.58
C TYR A 95 10.57 13.92 -12.09
N GLY A 96 11.86 13.66 -11.82
CA GLY A 96 12.30 12.49 -11.06
C GLY A 96 12.42 11.19 -11.86
N PHE A 97 12.52 11.24 -13.20
CA PHE A 97 12.65 10.05 -14.07
C PHE A 97 14.05 9.44 -14.11
N GLU A 98 15.06 10.14 -13.64
CA GLU A 98 16.42 9.60 -13.59
C GLU A 98 16.43 8.30 -12.75
N ILE A 99 17.12 7.28 -13.22
CA ILE A 99 17.17 5.95 -12.58
C ILE A 99 17.58 6.04 -11.11
N LYS A 100 18.59 6.86 -10.81
CA LYS A 100 19.07 7.07 -9.44
C LYS A 100 17.99 7.70 -8.56
N THR A 101 17.35 8.76 -9.04
CA THR A 101 16.26 9.45 -8.34
C THR A 101 15.05 8.55 -8.17
N ALA A 102 14.67 7.80 -9.20
CA ALA A 102 13.57 6.85 -9.16
C ALA A 102 13.79 5.73 -8.11
N ASN A 103 15.03 5.25 -7.95
CA ASN A 103 15.37 4.26 -6.94
C ASN A 103 15.32 4.85 -5.52
N ILE A 104 15.88 6.05 -5.32
CA ILE A 104 15.87 6.71 -4.01
C ILE A 104 14.44 7.02 -3.57
N THR A 105 13.65 7.65 -4.44
CA THR A 105 12.24 7.97 -4.13
C THR A 105 11.42 6.71 -3.90
N GLY A 106 11.75 5.60 -4.57
CA GLY A 106 11.13 4.31 -4.32
C GLY A 106 11.38 3.79 -2.91
N ILE A 107 12.63 3.85 -2.43
CA ILE A 107 12.99 3.47 -1.06
C ILE A 107 12.30 4.39 -0.06
N LEU A 108 12.26 5.70 -0.33
CA LEU A 108 11.57 6.67 0.53
C LEU A 108 10.07 6.35 0.67
N VAL A 109 9.39 5.93 -0.39
CA VAL A 109 7.97 5.50 -0.31
C VAL A 109 7.79 4.35 0.68
N ILE A 110 8.65 3.32 0.61
CA ILE A 110 8.59 2.17 1.52
C ILE A 110 8.80 2.62 2.97
N LEU A 111 9.89 3.35 3.22
CA LEU A 111 10.23 3.79 4.58
C LEU A 111 9.17 4.74 5.16
N SER A 112 8.74 5.73 4.39
CA SER A 112 7.71 6.69 4.82
C SER A 112 6.38 6.02 5.12
N SER A 113 5.98 5.02 4.35
CA SER A 113 4.74 4.27 4.60
C SER A 113 4.79 3.47 5.90
N LEU A 114 5.93 2.84 6.22
CA LEU A 114 6.11 2.13 7.48
C LEU A 114 6.13 3.09 8.68
N VAL A 115 6.88 4.18 8.58
CA VAL A 115 6.95 5.21 9.63
C VAL A 115 5.57 5.83 9.88
N ALA A 116 4.84 6.19 8.82
CA ALA A 116 3.49 6.75 8.95
C ALA A 116 2.53 5.75 9.63
N THR A 117 2.61 4.47 9.29
CA THR A 117 1.81 3.43 9.93
C THR A 117 2.11 3.34 11.43
N ILE A 118 3.40 3.32 11.80
CA ILE A 118 3.83 3.26 13.21
C ILE A 118 3.33 4.50 13.97
N ILE A 119 3.54 5.70 13.42
CA ILE A 119 3.11 6.95 14.05
C ILE A 119 1.60 6.94 14.25
N PHE A 120 0.83 6.56 13.23
CA PHE A 120 -0.63 6.49 13.32
C PHE A 120 -1.10 5.58 14.46
N TRP A 121 -0.50 4.40 14.60
CA TRP A 121 -0.86 3.45 15.65
C TRP A 121 -0.38 3.86 17.04
N LEU A 122 0.73 4.57 17.16
CA LEU A 122 1.17 5.15 18.43
C LEU A 122 0.21 6.26 18.89
N LEU A 123 -0.20 7.13 17.97
CA LEU A 123 -1.17 8.18 18.26
C LEU A 123 -2.55 7.60 18.62
N ALA A 124 -3.02 6.60 17.88
CA ALA A 124 -4.29 5.94 18.17
C ALA A 124 -4.31 5.28 19.55
N ARG A 125 -3.19 4.68 20.00
CA ARG A 125 -3.06 4.12 21.36
C ARG A 125 -3.00 5.18 22.45
N GLY A 126 -2.49 6.36 22.16
CA GLY A 126 -2.43 7.47 23.12
C GLY A 126 -3.75 8.24 23.27
N LEU A 127 -4.71 8.02 22.36
CA LEU A 127 -6.00 8.67 22.34
C LEU A 127 -7.14 7.77 22.88
N ILE A 128 -6.86 6.49 23.12
CA ILE A 128 -7.76 5.48 23.69
C ILE A 128 -7.23 5.03 25.05
#